data_3897efff4ea2ebf618c0c1e570122719
#
_entry.id   3897efff4ea2ebf618c0c1e570122719
#
_cell.length_a   1.000
_cell.length_b   1.000
_cell.length_c   1.000
_cell.angle_alpha   90.00
_cell.angle_beta   90.00
_cell.angle_gamma   90.00
#
_symmetry.space_group_name_H-M   'P 1'
#
loop_
_entity.id
_entity.type
_entity.pdbx_description
1 polymer ?
#
loop_
_entity_poly.entity_id
_entity_poly.type
_entity_poly.pdbx_seq_one_letter_code
_entity_poly.pdbx_strand_id
1 'polypeptide(L)'
;MSGIYAFVLGGGVLALVGWAAWTLSGGFTTERSGPDTPFRHGLDALVRGDSDEALRAFTETVRIDTDNIDAYIHIGNLLRERGEAARALNIHRELTVRSGQTSAQERAVREALVLDLIALGRAEQAIEEAEELYELDRKNGKALRILLRAHEAAGNWERAYEVRSEMARLNGERGNGSLAKYRSAAGESYLRAGRTREAERQFKNALRLDKNHPAALLRLGDICYRRDHRDRAIVFWKWLARMHPGLAHLVLDRLETAYFERGRFSEIAQAYEDLLARNPRDARILIALARMYEKKGDLSEAARALGRALQIEPDSVPARLLLVNVHRRLGDLSSALDEMETLLRGVPRTERFTCASCGATSDEYWTRCPECHAFLRQSAESAPV
;
A
#
# COMPACT_ATOMS: atom_id res chain seq x y z
N MET A 1 -71.82 -54.24 -24.24
CA MET A 1 -70.45 -54.67 -23.97
C MET A 1 -69.41 -53.62 -24.39
N SER A 2 -69.47 -52.36 -23.90
CA SER A 2 -68.55 -51.27 -24.34
C SER A 2 -67.99 -50.42 -23.17
N GLY A 3 -68.20 -50.83 -21.91
CA GLY A 3 -67.75 -50.08 -20.79
C GLY A 3 -66.43 -50.54 -20.06
N ILE A 4 -66.02 -51.80 -20.37
CA ILE A 4 -64.88 -52.42 -19.69
C ILE A 4 -63.54 -52.09 -20.34
N TYR A 5 -63.54 -51.88 -21.66
CA TYR A 5 -62.28 -51.50 -22.38
C TYR A 5 -61.79 -50.13 -22.15
N ALA A 6 -62.63 -49.15 -21.74
CA ALA A 6 -62.23 -47.79 -21.44
C ALA A 6 -61.45 -47.67 -20.10
N PHE A 7 -61.72 -48.57 -19.14
CA PHE A 7 -61.04 -48.56 -17.83
C PHE A 7 -59.64 -49.19 -17.86
N VAL A 8 -59.38 -50.12 -18.74
CA VAL A 8 -58.09 -50.81 -18.88
C VAL A 8 -57.06 -49.93 -19.62
N LEU A 9 -57.49 -49.15 -20.62
CA LEU A 9 -56.63 -48.23 -21.35
C LEU A 9 -56.28 -47.00 -20.57
N GLY A 10 -57.16 -46.47 -19.73
CA GLY A 10 -56.90 -45.30 -18.88
C GLY A 10 -55.89 -45.60 -17.74
N GLY A 11 -55.95 -46.78 -17.12
CA GLY A 11 -55.02 -47.21 -16.09
C GLY A 11 -53.60 -47.44 -16.60
N GLY A 12 -53.45 -47.99 -17.82
CA GLY A 12 -52.14 -48.19 -18.44
C GLY A 12 -51.40 -46.91 -18.81
N VAL A 13 -52.14 -45.91 -19.32
CA VAL A 13 -51.55 -44.60 -19.67
C VAL A 13 -51.10 -43.83 -18.43
N LEU A 14 -51.87 -43.88 -17.36
CA LEU A 14 -51.47 -43.25 -16.08
C LEU A 14 -50.28 -43.93 -15.42
N ALA A 15 -50.17 -45.25 -15.54
CA ALA A 15 -49.00 -46.00 -15.06
C ALA A 15 -47.74 -45.73 -15.91
N LEU A 16 -47.86 -45.59 -17.24
CA LEU A 16 -46.75 -45.21 -18.10
C LEU A 16 -46.31 -43.74 -17.92
N VAL A 17 -47.25 -42.84 -17.73
CA VAL A 17 -46.94 -41.43 -17.43
C VAL A 17 -46.30 -41.30 -16.04
N GLY A 18 -46.77 -42.04 -15.03
CA GLY A 18 -46.16 -42.11 -13.72
C GLY A 18 -44.75 -42.72 -13.75
N TRP A 19 -44.53 -43.76 -14.55
CA TRP A 19 -43.21 -44.38 -14.74
C TRP A 19 -42.26 -43.49 -15.55
N ALA A 20 -42.74 -42.81 -16.59
CA ALA A 20 -41.99 -41.83 -17.36
C ALA A 20 -41.66 -40.58 -16.53
N ALA A 21 -42.59 -40.10 -15.72
CA ALA A 21 -42.35 -39.02 -14.76
C ALA A 21 -41.35 -39.44 -13.67
N TRP A 22 -41.39 -40.69 -13.19
CA TRP A 22 -40.41 -41.22 -12.24
C TRP A 22 -39.04 -41.45 -12.88
N THR A 23 -38.94 -41.86 -14.14
CA THR A 23 -37.66 -41.97 -14.87
C THR A 23 -37.13 -40.62 -15.35
N LEU A 24 -37.99 -39.62 -15.61
CA LEU A 24 -37.60 -38.24 -15.94
C LEU A 24 -37.35 -37.39 -14.68
N SER A 25 -38.00 -37.74 -13.56
CA SER A 25 -37.62 -37.29 -12.22
C SER A 25 -36.55 -38.17 -11.61
N GLY A 26 -35.95 -39.05 -12.45
CA GLY A 26 -34.76 -39.84 -12.11
C GLY A 26 -33.73 -38.96 -11.53
N GLY A 27 -33.86 -38.92 -10.21
CA GLY A 27 -32.90 -38.46 -9.30
C GLY A 27 -32.12 -37.24 -9.85
N PHE A 28 -32.57 -36.03 -9.61
CA PHE A 28 -31.63 -35.10 -9.06
C PHE A 28 -31.04 -35.80 -7.84
N THR A 29 -30.14 -36.74 -8.09
CA THR A 29 -29.09 -36.94 -7.13
C THR A 29 -28.47 -35.58 -7.02
N THR A 30 -28.92 -34.75 -6.05
CA THR A 30 -27.99 -33.91 -5.35
C THR A 30 -26.78 -34.82 -5.20
N GLU A 31 -25.72 -34.59 -5.98
CA GLU A 31 -24.41 -35.11 -5.66
C GLU A 31 -24.29 -34.82 -4.16
N ARG A 32 -24.49 -35.86 -3.38
CA ARG A 32 -24.10 -35.83 -1.98
C ARG A 32 -22.65 -35.47 -2.10
N SER A 33 -22.36 -34.17 -1.81
CA SER A 33 -21.02 -33.69 -1.62
C SER A 33 -20.28 -34.84 -0.94
N GLY A 34 -19.30 -35.43 -1.67
CA GLY A 34 -18.56 -36.56 -1.15
C GLY A 34 -18.08 -36.26 0.25
N PRO A 35 -17.74 -37.24 1.06
CA PRO A 35 -17.43 -37.04 2.47
C PRO A 35 -16.51 -35.83 2.60
N ASP A 36 -16.83 -34.92 3.54
CA ASP A 36 -16.02 -33.72 3.81
C ASP A 36 -14.58 -34.14 4.01
N THR A 37 -13.80 -34.07 2.92
CA THR A 37 -12.39 -34.40 3.00
C THR A 37 -11.70 -33.27 3.76
N PRO A 38 -10.71 -33.56 4.60
CA PRO A 38 -9.95 -32.50 5.30
C PRO A 38 -9.43 -31.43 4.33
N PHE A 39 -9.09 -31.80 3.09
CA PHE A 39 -8.67 -30.85 2.05
C PHE A 39 -9.74 -29.84 1.71
N ARG A 40 -10.97 -30.29 1.49
CA ARG A 40 -12.10 -29.40 1.20
C ARG A 40 -12.43 -28.51 2.38
N HIS A 41 -12.39 -29.04 3.59
CA HIS A 41 -12.54 -28.27 4.80
C HIS A 41 -11.47 -27.15 4.91
N GLY A 42 -10.22 -27.48 4.56
CA GLY A 42 -9.13 -26.49 4.49
C GLY A 42 -9.39 -25.37 3.49
N LEU A 43 -9.90 -25.70 2.29
CA LEU A 43 -10.28 -24.70 1.29
C LEU A 43 -11.44 -23.81 1.77
N ASP A 44 -12.46 -24.39 2.39
CA ASP A 44 -13.58 -23.65 2.94
C ASP A 44 -13.14 -22.71 4.08
N ALA A 45 -12.20 -23.15 4.94
CA ALA A 45 -11.58 -22.32 5.96
C ALA A 45 -10.78 -21.15 5.36
N LEU A 46 -10.02 -21.36 4.28
CA LEU A 46 -9.35 -20.27 3.54
C LEU A 46 -10.34 -19.23 3.00
N VAL A 47 -11.45 -19.66 2.45
CA VAL A 47 -12.49 -18.75 1.93
C VAL A 47 -13.10 -17.91 3.06
N ARG A 48 -13.25 -18.48 4.27
CA ARG A 48 -13.70 -17.75 5.47
C ARG A 48 -12.61 -16.86 6.09
N GLY A 49 -11.36 -16.98 5.65
CA GLY A 49 -10.23 -16.25 6.23
C GLY A 49 -9.68 -16.86 7.53
N ASP A 50 -10.08 -18.09 7.89
CA ASP A 50 -9.59 -18.80 9.08
C ASP A 50 -8.31 -19.58 8.73
N SER A 51 -7.17 -18.89 8.79
CA SER A 51 -5.87 -19.46 8.46
C SER A 51 -5.44 -20.55 9.44
N ASP A 52 -5.89 -20.52 10.70
CA ASP A 52 -5.56 -21.53 11.69
C ASP A 52 -6.30 -22.85 11.44
N GLU A 53 -7.57 -22.75 11.15
CA GLU A 53 -8.39 -23.91 10.78
C GLU A 53 -7.94 -24.51 9.45
N ALA A 54 -7.65 -23.67 8.45
CA ALA A 54 -7.13 -24.11 7.16
C ALA A 54 -5.81 -24.90 7.32
N LEU A 55 -4.86 -24.39 8.13
CA LEU A 55 -3.59 -25.06 8.38
C LEU A 55 -3.78 -26.43 9.04
N ARG A 56 -4.67 -26.52 10.03
CA ARG A 56 -5.00 -27.81 10.68
C ARG A 56 -5.58 -28.80 9.68
N ALA A 57 -6.53 -28.36 8.88
CA ALA A 57 -7.20 -29.20 7.89
C ALA A 57 -6.25 -29.70 6.80
N PHE A 58 -5.38 -28.85 6.26
CA PHE A 58 -4.38 -29.29 5.28
C PHE A 58 -3.29 -30.18 5.93
N THR A 59 -2.93 -29.94 7.17
CA THR A 59 -2.00 -30.82 7.91
C THR A 59 -2.62 -32.22 8.10
N GLU A 60 -3.91 -32.32 8.40
CA GLU A 60 -4.61 -33.60 8.48
C GLU A 60 -4.70 -34.26 7.08
N THR A 61 -4.90 -33.46 6.03
CA THR A 61 -4.89 -33.97 4.64
C THR A 61 -3.59 -34.67 4.32
N VAL A 62 -2.44 -34.06 4.56
CA VAL A 62 -1.13 -34.66 4.24
C VAL A 62 -0.77 -35.81 5.17
N ARG A 63 -1.40 -35.91 6.34
CA ARG A 63 -1.24 -37.09 7.22
C ARG A 63 -1.97 -38.31 6.68
N ILE A 64 -3.13 -38.10 6.02
CA ILE A 64 -3.93 -39.19 5.42
C ILE A 64 -3.35 -39.55 4.04
N ASP A 65 -3.02 -38.52 3.25
CA ASP A 65 -2.49 -38.63 1.89
C ASP A 65 -1.18 -37.84 1.77
N THR A 66 -0.05 -38.53 1.94
CA THR A 66 1.29 -37.94 1.88
C THR A 66 1.69 -37.46 0.50
N ASP A 67 0.95 -37.83 -0.55
CA ASP A 67 1.23 -37.45 -1.93
C ASP A 67 0.40 -36.27 -2.39
N ASN A 68 -0.41 -35.68 -1.52
CA ASN A 68 -1.25 -34.54 -1.81
C ASN A 68 -0.45 -33.22 -1.93
N ILE A 69 0.09 -32.99 -3.12
CA ILE A 69 0.94 -31.82 -3.43
C ILE A 69 0.20 -30.51 -3.17
N ASP A 70 -1.07 -30.42 -3.54
CA ASP A 70 -1.86 -29.18 -3.36
C ASP A 70 -2.01 -28.80 -1.90
N ALA A 71 -2.20 -29.79 -1.00
CA ALA A 71 -2.24 -29.54 0.44
C ALA A 71 -0.92 -29.00 0.97
N TYR A 72 0.23 -29.53 0.55
CA TYR A 72 1.54 -29.00 0.91
C TYR A 72 1.77 -27.57 0.42
N ILE A 73 1.33 -27.25 -0.82
CA ILE A 73 1.39 -25.88 -1.34
C ILE A 73 0.60 -24.93 -0.46
N HIS A 74 -0.61 -25.32 -0.04
CA HIS A 74 -1.43 -24.50 0.86
C HIS A 74 -0.79 -24.34 2.25
N ILE A 75 -0.23 -25.40 2.81
CA ILE A 75 0.52 -25.33 4.11
C ILE A 75 1.67 -24.33 4.00
N GLY A 76 2.51 -24.45 2.98
CA GLY A 76 3.63 -23.55 2.79
C GLY A 76 3.17 -22.09 2.61
N ASN A 77 2.14 -21.83 1.81
CA ASN A 77 1.57 -20.51 1.63
C ASN A 77 1.10 -19.90 2.96
N LEU A 78 0.37 -20.66 3.77
CA LEU A 78 -0.10 -20.23 5.10
C LEU A 78 1.06 -19.94 6.06
N LEU A 79 2.12 -20.77 6.04
CA LEU A 79 3.32 -20.51 6.84
C LEU A 79 4.01 -19.21 6.41
N ARG A 80 4.12 -18.92 5.11
CA ARG A 80 4.66 -17.66 4.61
C ARG A 80 3.84 -16.46 5.08
N GLU A 81 2.53 -16.54 5.02
CA GLU A 81 1.62 -15.48 5.49
C GLU A 81 1.76 -15.20 6.99
N ARG A 82 2.13 -16.22 7.77
CA ARG A 82 2.46 -16.10 9.21
C ARG A 82 3.87 -15.58 9.49
N GLY A 83 4.65 -15.25 8.46
CA GLY A 83 6.04 -14.82 8.59
C GLY A 83 7.05 -15.96 8.72
N GLU A 84 6.63 -17.22 8.61
CA GLU A 84 7.48 -18.42 8.69
C GLU A 84 8.01 -18.82 7.29
N ALA A 85 8.47 -17.84 6.51
CA ALA A 85 8.87 -18.04 5.12
C ALA A 85 10.00 -19.07 4.93
N ALA A 86 10.89 -19.24 5.92
CA ALA A 86 11.94 -20.25 5.85
C ALA A 86 11.38 -21.68 5.89
N ARG A 87 10.34 -21.93 6.68
CA ARG A 87 9.65 -23.22 6.73
C ARG A 87 8.86 -23.47 5.44
N ALA A 88 8.18 -22.44 4.95
CA ALA A 88 7.48 -22.48 3.67
C ALA A 88 8.43 -22.87 2.53
N LEU A 89 9.58 -22.19 2.43
CA LEU A 89 10.60 -22.50 1.42
C LEU A 89 11.06 -23.95 1.45
N ASN A 90 11.29 -24.52 2.64
CA ASN A 90 11.72 -25.90 2.77
C ASN A 90 10.65 -26.86 2.23
N ILE A 91 9.38 -26.66 2.60
CA ILE A 91 8.26 -27.46 2.10
C ILE A 91 8.17 -27.37 0.58
N HIS A 92 8.13 -26.16 0.02
CA HIS A 92 7.99 -26.00 -1.43
C HIS A 92 9.21 -26.54 -2.20
N ARG A 93 10.42 -26.43 -1.63
CA ARG A 93 11.64 -27.00 -2.24
C ARG A 93 11.61 -28.55 -2.27
N GLU A 94 11.10 -29.17 -1.22
CA GLU A 94 10.91 -30.63 -1.22
C GLU A 94 9.91 -31.08 -2.29
N LEU A 95 8.94 -30.26 -2.60
CA LEU A 95 7.99 -30.57 -3.68
C LEU A 95 8.66 -30.58 -5.06
N THR A 96 9.68 -29.77 -5.34
CA THR A 96 10.30 -29.71 -6.68
C THR A 96 10.92 -31.02 -7.12
N VAL A 97 11.33 -31.89 -6.19
CA VAL A 97 11.96 -33.19 -6.48
C VAL A 97 10.97 -34.37 -6.49
N ARG A 98 9.70 -34.13 -6.15
CA ARG A 98 8.66 -35.17 -6.20
C ARG A 98 8.25 -35.49 -7.64
N SER A 99 8.21 -36.77 -7.97
CA SER A 99 7.70 -37.26 -9.25
C SER A 99 6.16 -37.27 -9.29
N GLY A 100 5.59 -37.27 -10.49
CA GLY A 100 4.15 -37.36 -10.69
C GLY A 100 3.36 -36.07 -10.59
N GLN A 101 4.01 -34.94 -10.54
CA GLN A 101 3.35 -33.65 -10.57
C GLN A 101 2.73 -33.36 -11.93
N THR A 102 1.56 -32.75 -11.92
CA THR A 102 1.00 -32.13 -13.12
C THR A 102 1.75 -30.85 -13.45
N SER A 103 1.76 -30.44 -14.72
CA SER A 103 2.36 -29.14 -15.11
C SER A 103 1.73 -27.93 -14.39
N ALA A 104 0.48 -28.06 -13.91
CA ALA A 104 -0.17 -27.02 -13.11
C ALA A 104 0.43 -26.96 -11.70
N GLN A 105 0.66 -28.11 -11.07
CA GLN A 105 1.30 -28.20 -9.75
C GLN A 105 2.74 -27.75 -9.79
N GLU A 106 3.51 -28.16 -10.80
CA GLU A 106 4.89 -27.70 -10.99
C GLU A 106 4.96 -26.16 -11.04
N ARG A 107 4.10 -25.54 -11.85
CA ARG A 107 4.02 -24.06 -11.89
C ARG A 107 3.61 -23.47 -10.55
N ALA A 108 2.67 -24.06 -9.83
CA ALA A 108 2.23 -23.56 -8.53
C ALA A 108 3.34 -23.66 -7.47
N VAL A 109 4.10 -24.75 -7.48
CA VAL A 109 5.28 -24.92 -6.59
C VAL A 109 6.34 -23.89 -6.87
N ARG A 110 6.72 -23.67 -8.14
CA ARG A 110 7.73 -22.64 -8.51
C ARG A 110 7.26 -21.24 -8.16
N GLU A 111 5.97 -20.94 -8.39
CA GLU A 111 5.40 -19.66 -7.95
C GLU A 111 5.52 -19.45 -6.44
N ALA A 112 5.19 -20.49 -5.66
CA ALA A 112 5.31 -20.43 -4.20
C ALA A 112 6.76 -20.25 -3.75
N LEU A 113 7.73 -20.94 -4.39
CA LEU A 113 9.17 -20.75 -4.13
C LEU A 113 9.62 -19.32 -4.35
N VAL A 114 9.24 -18.71 -5.48
CA VAL A 114 9.57 -17.29 -5.76
C VAL A 114 9.06 -16.40 -4.65
N LEU A 115 7.80 -16.60 -4.22
CA LEU A 115 7.19 -15.80 -3.17
C LEU A 115 7.87 -15.98 -1.81
N ASP A 116 8.30 -17.21 -1.48
CA ASP A 116 9.05 -17.50 -0.25
C ASP A 116 10.43 -16.82 -0.27
N LEU A 117 11.13 -16.91 -1.40
CA LEU A 117 12.44 -16.28 -1.58
C LEU A 117 12.35 -14.74 -1.48
N ILE A 118 11.30 -14.15 -2.05
CA ILE A 118 11.01 -12.71 -1.90
C ILE A 118 10.78 -12.37 -0.42
N ALA A 119 9.98 -13.17 0.29
CA ALA A 119 9.69 -12.94 1.71
C ALA A 119 10.93 -13.06 2.60
N LEU A 120 11.92 -13.87 2.18
CA LEU A 120 13.22 -14.01 2.84
C LEU A 120 14.27 -12.96 2.42
N GLY A 121 13.92 -12.05 1.50
CA GLY A 121 14.87 -11.08 0.95
C GLY A 121 15.94 -11.67 0.03
N ARG A 122 15.75 -12.91 -0.47
CA ARG A 122 16.68 -13.61 -1.38
C ARG A 122 16.32 -13.31 -2.83
N ALA A 123 16.42 -12.03 -3.20
CA ALA A 123 15.86 -11.51 -4.42
C ALA A 123 16.49 -12.07 -5.71
N GLU A 124 17.82 -12.33 -5.72
CA GLU A 124 18.51 -12.92 -6.86
C GLU A 124 17.99 -14.34 -7.14
N GLN A 125 17.87 -15.17 -6.10
CA GLN A 125 17.33 -16.53 -6.24
C GLN A 125 15.86 -16.51 -6.67
N ALA A 126 15.11 -15.52 -6.20
CA ALA A 126 13.71 -15.35 -6.63
C ALA A 126 13.61 -15.02 -8.13
N ILE A 127 14.58 -14.28 -8.68
CA ILE A 127 14.63 -14.01 -10.13
C ILE A 127 14.92 -15.28 -10.90
N GLU A 128 15.92 -16.07 -10.50
CA GLU A 128 16.28 -17.34 -11.15
C GLU A 128 15.07 -18.27 -11.26
N GLU A 129 14.38 -18.51 -10.15
CA GLU A 129 13.17 -19.35 -10.12
C GLU A 129 12.00 -18.74 -10.94
N ALA A 130 11.88 -17.41 -10.95
CA ALA A 130 10.83 -16.75 -11.72
C ALA A 130 11.11 -16.77 -13.24
N GLU A 131 12.37 -16.72 -13.65
CA GLU A 131 12.77 -16.88 -15.04
C GLU A 131 12.50 -18.31 -15.51
N GLU A 132 12.83 -19.34 -14.71
CA GLU A 132 12.46 -20.73 -15.02
C GLU A 132 10.94 -20.89 -15.15
N LEU A 133 10.16 -20.32 -14.24
CA LEU A 133 8.70 -20.33 -14.32
C LEU A 133 8.19 -19.68 -15.62
N TYR A 134 8.79 -18.57 -16.03
CA TYR A 134 8.43 -17.87 -17.27
C TYR A 134 8.79 -18.69 -18.52
N GLU A 135 9.95 -19.39 -18.52
CA GLU A 135 10.36 -20.24 -19.64
C GLU A 135 9.41 -21.42 -19.86
N LEU A 136 8.79 -21.95 -18.80
CA LEU A 136 7.79 -23.03 -18.91
C LEU A 136 6.54 -22.60 -19.71
N ASP A 137 6.15 -21.33 -19.62
CA ASP A 137 5.00 -20.80 -20.33
C ASP A 137 5.11 -19.27 -20.52
N ARG A 138 5.82 -18.85 -21.56
CA ARG A 138 6.08 -17.44 -21.88
C ARG A 138 4.84 -16.58 -22.14
N LYS A 139 3.68 -17.20 -22.42
CA LYS A 139 2.42 -16.48 -22.63
C LYS A 139 1.58 -16.38 -21.36
N ASN A 140 2.04 -16.98 -20.28
CA ASN A 140 1.33 -16.99 -19.02
C ASN A 140 1.43 -15.65 -18.30
N GLY A 141 0.35 -14.89 -18.29
CA GLY A 141 0.30 -13.61 -17.58
C GLY A 141 0.56 -13.71 -16.07
N LYS A 142 0.39 -14.92 -15.47
CA LYS A 142 0.70 -15.16 -14.06
C LYS A 142 2.22 -15.28 -13.86
N ALA A 143 2.92 -16.02 -14.73
CA ALA A 143 4.39 -16.12 -14.71
C ALA A 143 5.05 -14.74 -14.86
N LEU A 144 4.57 -13.91 -15.82
CA LEU A 144 5.04 -12.54 -15.97
C LEU A 144 4.81 -11.68 -14.71
N ARG A 145 3.68 -11.85 -14.02
CA ARG A 145 3.45 -11.13 -12.75
C ARG A 145 4.42 -11.54 -11.65
N ILE A 146 4.75 -12.82 -11.58
CA ILE A 146 5.72 -13.34 -10.61
C ILE A 146 7.13 -12.85 -10.93
N LEU A 147 7.54 -12.90 -12.20
CA LEU A 147 8.82 -12.38 -12.67
C LEU A 147 8.93 -10.87 -12.39
N LEU A 148 7.87 -10.10 -12.62
CA LEU A 148 7.82 -8.68 -12.29
C LEU A 148 8.05 -8.46 -10.79
N ARG A 149 7.38 -9.22 -9.91
CA ARG A 149 7.55 -9.11 -8.45
C ARG A 149 8.97 -9.46 -8.01
N ALA A 150 9.60 -10.46 -8.62
CA ALA A 150 10.99 -10.81 -8.32
C ALA A 150 11.95 -9.66 -8.67
N HIS A 151 11.82 -9.06 -9.86
CA HIS A 151 12.62 -7.90 -10.24
C HIS A 151 12.33 -6.65 -9.38
N GLU A 152 11.06 -6.41 -8.99
CA GLU A 152 10.70 -5.33 -8.06
C GLU A 152 11.37 -5.53 -6.69
N ALA A 153 11.36 -6.75 -6.16
CA ALA A 153 11.99 -7.09 -4.88
C ALA A 153 13.52 -6.93 -4.92
N ALA A 154 14.14 -7.25 -6.04
CA ALA A 154 15.58 -7.06 -6.26
C ALA A 154 15.97 -5.59 -6.54
N GLY A 155 14.99 -4.70 -6.77
CA GLY A 155 15.28 -3.33 -7.23
C GLY A 155 15.79 -3.25 -8.67
N ASN A 156 15.62 -4.28 -9.48
CA ASN A 156 16.01 -4.34 -10.89
C ASN A 156 14.95 -3.64 -11.75
N TRP A 157 14.85 -2.32 -11.60
CA TRP A 157 13.76 -1.51 -12.15
C TRP A 157 13.75 -1.44 -13.68
N GLU A 158 14.90 -1.56 -14.35
CA GLU A 158 14.96 -1.65 -15.80
C GLU A 158 14.30 -2.93 -16.31
N ARG A 159 14.63 -4.08 -15.70
CA ARG A 159 14.00 -5.36 -16.04
C ARG A 159 12.51 -5.38 -15.66
N ALA A 160 12.17 -4.84 -14.50
CA ALA A 160 10.77 -4.68 -14.10
C ALA A 160 9.97 -3.84 -15.13
N TYR A 161 10.57 -2.78 -15.66
CA TYR A 161 9.99 -1.99 -16.76
C TYR A 161 9.76 -2.83 -18.03
N GLU A 162 10.75 -3.63 -18.44
CA GLU A 162 10.67 -4.48 -19.63
C GLU A 162 9.53 -5.51 -19.49
N VAL A 163 9.51 -6.24 -18.36
CA VAL A 163 8.46 -7.24 -18.06
C VAL A 163 7.09 -6.57 -18.03
N ARG A 164 6.96 -5.42 -17.36
CA ARG A 164 5.68 -4.69 -17.29
C ARG A 164 5.24 -4.18 -18.68
N SER A 165 6.20 -3.76 -19.52
CA SER A 165 5.90 -3.35 -20.90
C SER A 165 5.39 -4.51 -21.74
N GLU A 166 5.95 -5.69 -21.55
CA GLU A 166 5.49 -6.91 -22.22
C GLU A 166 4.07 -7.30 -21.75
N MET A 167 3.81 -7.24 -20.45
CA MET A 167 2.46 -7.47 -19.91
C MET A 167 1.45 -6.48 -20.50
N ALA A 168 1.79 -5.20 -20.60
CA ALA A 168 0.93 -4.17 -21.17
C ALA A 168 0.62 -4.47 -22.64
N ARG A 169 1.62 -4.91 -23.41
CA ARG A 169 1.46 -5.30 -24.82
C ARG A 169 0.53 -6.50 -24.96
N LEU A 170 0.70 -7.53 -24.13
CA LEU A 170 -0.15 -8.74 -24.17
C LEU A 170 -1.60 -8.44 -23.80
N ASN A 171 -1.80 -7.54 -22.84
CA ASN A 171 -3.14 -7.14 -22.38
C ASN A 171 -3.80 -6.07 -23.27
N GLY A 172 -3.12 -5.57 -24.31
CA GLY A 172 -3.64 -4.48 -25.14
C GLY A 172 -3.80 -3.14 -24.40
N GLU A 173 -3.06 -2.93 -23.31
CA GLU A 173 -3.11 -1.70 -22.53
C GLU A 173 -2.52 -0.53 -23.35
N ARG A 174 -3.29 0.56 -23.49
CA ARG A 174 -2.87 1.75 -24.26
C ARG A 174 -2.24 2.85 -23.40
N GLY A 175 -2.21 2.71 -22.08
CA GLY A 175 -1.74 3.73 -21.14
C GLY A 175 -0.30 3.50 -20.69
N ASN A 176 0.57 4.51 -20.85
CA ASN A 176 1.97 4.46 -20.43
C ASN A 176 2.19 4.89 -18.97
N GLY A 177 1.16 5.40 -18.28
CA GLY A 177 1.29 5.92 -16.91
C GLY A 177 1.75 4.87 -15.90
N SER A 178 1.27 3.62 -16.04
CA SER A 178 1.72 2.51 -15.19
C SER A 178 3.21 2.16 -15.37
N LEU A 179 3.81 2.50 -16.52
CA LEU A 179 5.22 2.28 -16.84
C LEU A 179 6.12 3.39 -16.27
N ALA A 180 5.59 4.61 -16.12
CA ALA A 180 6.35 5.76 -15.61
C ALA A 180 6.90 5.50 -14.19
N LYS A 181 6.17 4.76 -13.35
CA LYS A 181 6.60 4.42 -12.00
C LYS A 181 7.91 3.63 -11.96
N TYR A 182 8.12 2.71 -12.90
CA TYR A 182 9.36 1.90 -12.97
C TYR A 182 10.55 2.74 -13.38
N ARG A 183 10.37 3.65 -14.37
CA ARG A 183 11.42 4.60 -14.74
C ARG A 183 11.75 5.55 -13.58
N SER A 184 10.74 5.97 -12.82
CA SER A 184 10.96 6.79 -11.63
C SER A 184 11.68 6.02 -10.53
N ALA A 185 11.30 4.75 -10.27
CA ALA A 185 11.96 3.89 -9.29
C ALA A 185 13.43 3.62 -9.67
N ALA A 186 13.72 3.39 -10.96
CA ALA A 186 15.10 3.32 -11.46
C ALA A 186 15.88 4.61 -11.19
N GLY A 187 15.25 5.77 -11.41
CA GLY A 187 15.84 7.07 -11.08
C GLY A 187 16.18 7.22 -9.61
N GLU A 188 15.28 6.80 -8.71
CA GLU A 188 15.53 6.79 -7.26
C GLU A 188 16.68 5.84 -6.87
N SER A 189 16.75 4.67 -7.48
CA SER A 189 17.86 3.73 -7.27
C SER A 189 19.20 4.34 -7.67
N TYR A 190 19.28 4.99 -8.85
CA TYR A 190 20.48 5.69 -9.29
C TYR A 190 20.84 6.88 -8.38
N LEU A 191 19.86 7.62 -7.84
CA LEU A 191 20.15 8.69 -6.87
C LEU A 191 20.78 8.15 -5.58
N ARG A 192 20.26 7.04 -5.07
CA ARG A 192 20.83 6.38 -3.86
C ARG A 192 22.26 5.90 -4.11
N ALA A 193 22.57 5.47 -5.34
CA ALA A 193 23.91 5.08 -5.76
C ALA A 193 24.82 6.27 -6.12
N GLY A 194 24.38 7.53 -5.95
CA GLY A 194 25.15 8.73 -6.31
C GLY A 194 25.21 9.01 -7.81
N ARG A 195 24.59 8.22 -8.64
CA ARG A 195 24.62 8.28 -10.13
C ARG A 195 23.59 9.28 -10.66
N THR A 196 23.80 10.57 -10.36
CA THR A 196 22.82 11.64 -10.61
C THR A 196 22.50 11.84 -12.10
N ARG A 197 23.46 11.58 -13.03
CA ARG A 197 23.21 11.74 -14.49
C ARG A 197 22.25 10.68 -15.01
N GLU A 198 22.43 9.45 -14.57
CA GLU A 198 21.55 8.32 -14.90
C GLU A 198 20.17 8.51 -14.30
N ALA A 199 20.11 8.93 -13.05
CA ALA A 199 18.86 9.27 -12.39
C ALA A 199 18.05 10.33 -13.18
N GLU A 200 18.71 11.42 -13.58
CA GLU A 200 18.06 12.47 -14.38
C GLU A 200 17.50 11.92 -15.69
N ARG A 201 18.25 11.05 -16.37
CA ARG A 201 17.78 10.40 -17.61
C ARG A 201 16.52 9.57 -17.35
N GLN A 202 16.50 8.80 -16.27
CA GLN A 202 15.34 7.95 -15.91
C GLN A 202 14.11 8.80 -15.54
N PHE A 203 14.25 9.86 -14.77
CA PHE A 203 13.14 10.75 -14.48
C PHE A 203 12.61 11.48 -15.71
N LYS A 204 13.47 11.89 -16.65
CA LYS A 204 13.04 12.43 -17.94
C LYS A 204 12.27 11.39 -18.77
N ASN A 205 12.71 10.13 -18.74
CA ASN A 205 11.99 9.05 -19.39
C ASN A 205 10.62 8.80 -18.73
N ALA A 206 10.54 8.90 -17.40
CA ALA A 206 9.26 8.83 -16.68
C ALA A 206 8.29 9.93 -17.14
N LEU A 207 8.78 11.19 -17.31
CA LEU A 207 7.96 12.31 -17.82
C LEU A 207 7.56 12.18 -19.30
N ARG A 208 8.31 11.40 -20.09
CA ARG A 208 7.87 11.09 -21.47
C ARG A 208 6.68 10.13 -21.49
N LEU A 209 6.60 9.23 -20.51
CA LEU A 209 5.51 8.26 -20.35
C LEU A 209 4.29 8.89 -19.66
N ASP A 210 4.54 9.67 -18.63
CA ASP A 210 3.54 10.43 -17.88
C ASP A 210 4.09 11.83 -17.57
N LYS A 211 3.62 12.83 -18.31
CA LYS A 211 4.08 14.22 -18.18
C LYS A 211 3.90 14.80 -16.77
N ASN A 212 2.94 14.27 -16.03
CA ASN A 212 2.59 14.77 -14.70
C ASN A 212 3.10 13.87 -13.58
N HIS A 213 4.00 12.92 -13.85
CA HIS A 213 4.48 11.98 -12.83
C HIS A 213 5.12 12.69 -11.63
N PRO A 214 4.52 12.62 -10.43
CA PRO A 214 4.86 13.52 -9.33
C PRO A 214 6.30 13.33 -8.82
N ALA A 215 6.75 12.09 -8.63
CA ALA A 215 8.10 11.84 -8.16
C ALA A 215 9.16 12.32 -9.17
N ALA A 216 8.93 12.16 -10.47
CA ALA A 216 9.86 12.63 -11.49
C ALA A 216 9.96 14.16 -11.52
N LEU A 217 8.84 14.86 -11.37
CA LEU A 217 8.82 16.32 -11.27
C LEU A 217 9.57 16.82 -10.03
N LEU A 218 9.32 16.20 -8.87
CA LEU A 218 10.00 16.55 -7.62
C LEU A 218 11.52 16.38 -7.75
N ARG A 219 11.96 15.20 -8.20
CA ARG A 219 13.39 14.86 -8.27
C ARG A 219 14.14 15.61 -9.36
N LEU A 220 13.52 15.90 -10.49
CA LEU A 220 14.14 16.76 -11.51
C LEU A 220 14.31 18.19 -10.98
N GLY A 221 13.34 18.71 -10.22
CA GLY A 221 13.50 19.97 -9.52
C GLY A 221 14.69 19.94 -8.55
N ASP A 222 14.77 18.91 -7.69
CA ASP A 222 15.86 18.72 -6.72
C ASP A 222 17.24 18.59 -7.42
N ILE A 223 17.31 17.87 -8.54
CA ILE A 223 18.56 17.74 -9.35
C ILE A 223 18.95 19.08 -9.98
N CYS A 224 18.01 19.81 -10.55
CA CYS A 224 18.25 21.12 -11.12
C CYS A 224 18.76 22.10 -10.06
N TYR A 225 18.13 22.11 -8.87
CA TYR A 225 18.54 22.97 -7.77
C TYR A 225 19.98 22.68 -7.31
N ARG A 226 20.33 21.41 -7.12
CA ARG A 226 21.71 21.01 -6.73
C ARG A 226 22.77 21.38 -7.78
N ARG A 227 22.38 21.54 -9.04
CA ARG A 227 23.27 21.97 -10.14
C ARG A 227 23.23 23.47 -10.40
N ASP A 228 22.72 24.25 -9.47
CA ASP A 228 22.60 25.69 -9.58
C ASP A 228 21.65 26.20 -10.68
N HIS A 229 20.77 25.32 -11.18
CA HIS A 229 19.75 25.71 -12.16
C HIS A 229 18.42 26.04 -11.49
N ARG A 230 18.44 27.11 -10.60
CA ARG A 230 17.29 27.48 -9.74
C ARG A 230 16.01 27.71 -10.53
N ASP A 231 16.07 28.44 -11.63
CA ASP A 231 14.88 28.75 -12.42
C ASP A 231 14.20 27.48 -12.98
N ARG A 232 15.01 26.49 -13.42
CA ARG A 232 14.47 25.20 -13.85
C ARG A 232 13.88 24.41 -12.70
N ALA A 233 14.49 24.45 -11.53
CA ALA A 233 13.97 23.81 -10.32
C ALA A 233 12.59 24.36 -9.98
N ILE A 234 12.46 25.70 -9.95
CA ILE A 234 11.18 26.40 -9.72
C ILE A 234 10.11 25.94 -10.73
N VAL A 235 10.45 25.80 -12.01
CA VAL A 235 9.51 25.34 -13.04
C VAL A 235 8.99 23.94 -12.72
N PHE A 236 9.85 22.98 -12.38
CA PHE A 236 9.45 21.61 -12.07
C PHE A 236 8.62 21.55 -10.80
N TRP A 237 9.00 22.25 -9.74
CA TRP A 237 8.27 22.26 -8.47
C TRP A 237 6.91 22.96 -8.59
N LYS A 238 6.81 24.08 -9.34
CA LYS A 238 5.52 24.71 -9.67
C LYS A 238 4.64 23.78 -10.49
N TRP A 239 5.22 23.02 -11.42
CA TRP A 239 4.47 22.04 -12.20
C TRP A 239 3.90 20.95 -11.32
N LEU A 240 4.72 20.34 -10.42
CA LEU A 240 4.24 19.39 -9.43
C LEU A 240 3.07 19.93 -8.62
N ALA A 241 3.23 21.09 -8.02
CA ALA A 241 2.21 21.68 -7.15
C ALA A 241 0.90 22.00 -7.90
N ARG A 242 1.00 22.37 -9.19
CA ARG A 242 -0.19 22.64 -10.04
C ARG A 242 -0.94 21.37 -10.41
N MET A 243 -0.22 20.30 -10.75
CA MET A 243 -0.84 19.06 -11.23
C MET A 243 -1.28 18.15 -10.09
N HIS A 244 -0.63 18.26 -8.93
CA HIS A 244 -0.88 17.48 -7.73
C HIS A 244 -1.02 18.39 -6.50
N PRO A 245 -2.16 19.10 -6.36
CA PRO A 245 -2.35 20.05 -5.25
C PRO A 245 -2.14 19.42 -3.87
N GLY A 246 -2.56 18.18 -3.66
CA GLY A 246 -2.32 17.45 -2.40
C GLY A 246 -0.84 17.24 -2.05
N LEU A 247 0.08 17.36 -3.05
CA LEU A 247 1.53 17.24 -2.86
C LEU A 247 2.24 18.59 -2.87
N ALA A 248 1.52 19.72 -2.98
CA ALA A 248 2.10 21.07 -3.04
C ALA A 248 3.01 21.36 -1.83
N HIS A 249 2.65 20.86 -0.65
CA HIS A 249 3.43 21.02 0.58
C HIS A 249 4.88 20.51 0.48
N LEU A 250 5.13 19.52 -0.39
CA LEU A 250 6.49 18.98 -0.59
C LEU A 250 7.46 20.00 -1.21
N VAL A 251 6.94 21.03 -1.86
CA VAL A 251 7.75 21.97 -2.63
C VAL A 251 7.69 23.40 -2.12
N LEU A 252 6.90 23.72 -1.09
CA LEU A 252 6.76 25.08 -0.57
C LEU A 252 8.10 25.63 -0.09
N ASP A 253 8.79 24.95 0.84
CA ASP A 253 10.07 25.39 1.37
C ASP A 253 11.17 25.43 0.29
N ARG A 254 11.12 24.49 -0.68
CA ARG A 254 12.03 24.44 -1.84
C ARG A 254 11.87 25.67 -2.74
N LEU A 255 10.62 26.03 -3.03
CA LEU A 255 10.29 27.22 -3.81
C LEU A 255 10.73 28.48 -3.07
N GLU A 256 10.44 28.59 -1.78
CA GLU A 256 10.84 29.73 -0.96
C GLU A 256 12.36 29.92 -1.01
N THR A 257 13.12 28.85 -0.75
CA THR A 257 14.59 28.91 -0.76
C THR A 257 15.13 29.30 -2.14
N ALA A 258 14.61 28.69 -3.22
CA ALA A 258 15.08 28.96 -4.57
C ALA A 258 14.78 30.38 -5.04
N TYR A 259 13.61 30.92 -4.71
CA TYR A 259 13.28 32.30 -5.00
C TYR A 259 14.11 33.29 -4.15
N PHE A 260 14.32 32.95 -2.85
CA PHE A 260 15.16 33.75 -1.97
C PHE A 260 16.59 33.88 -2.52
N GLU A 261 17.24 32.78 -2.88
CA GLU A 261 18.59 32.76 -3.45
C GLU A 261 18.71 33.50 -4.80
N ARG A 262 17.59 33.66 -5.51
CA ARG A 262 17.53 34.44 -6.75
C ARG A 262 17.19 35.93 -6.51
N GLY A 263 16.98 36.35 -5.26
CA GLY A 263 16.56 37.71 -4.93
C GLY A 263 15.13 38.06 -5.39
N ARG A 264 14.30 37.03 -5.72
CA ARG A 264 12.95 37.20 -6.29
C ARG A 264 11.88 37.08 -5.21
N PHE A 265 12.04 37.82 -4.12
CA PHE A 265 11.18 37.73 -2.93
C PHE A 265 9.72 38.04 -3.20
N SER A 266 9.43 39.00 -4.08
CA SER A 266 8.06 39.39 -4.41
C SER A 266 7.27 38.30 -5.13
N GLU A 267 7.99 37.41 -5.81
CA GLU A 267 7.35 36.35 -6.59
C GLU A 267 6.96 35.11 -5.75
N ILE A 268 7.48 35.00 -4.52
CA ILE A 268 7.13 33.89 -3.63
C ILE A 268 5.67 33.97 -3.22
N ALA A 269 5.22 35.15 -2.76
CA ALA A 269 3.83 35.35 -2.38
C ALA A 269 2.89 35.05 -3.54
N GLN A 270 3.18 35.59 -4.73
CA GLN A 270 2.40 35.34 -5.93
C GLN A 270 2.37 33.84 -6.29
N ALA A 271 3.49 33.13 -6.14
CA ALA A 271 3.53 31.68 -6.40
C ALA A 271 2.61 30.90 -5.42
N TYR A 272 2.57 31.30 -4.16
CA TYR A 272 1.68 30.68 -3.16
C TYR A 272 0.21 31.04 -3.39
N GLU A 273 -0.09 32.27 -3.77
CA GLU A 273 -1.45 32.70 -4.15
C GLU A 273 -1.95 31.94 -5.38
N ASP A 274 -1.11 31.73 -6.39
CA ASP A 274 -1.43 30.92 -7.58
C ASP A 274 -1.75 29.47 -7.19
N LEU A 275 -1.05 28.88 -6.21
CA LEU A 275 -1.31 27.55 -5.71
C LEU A 275 -2.59 27.50 -4.88
N LEU A 276 -2.81 28.52 -4.03
CA LEU A 276 -3.99 28.65 -3.20
C LEU A 276 -5.26 28.83 -4.03
N ALA A 277 -5.17 29.56 -5.16
CA ALA A 277 -6.31 29.71 -6.10
C ALA A 277 -6.79 28.37 -6.66
N ARG A 278 -5.89 27.39 -6.76
CA ARG A 278 -6.19 26.01 -7.23
C ARG A 278 -6.62 25.06 -6.12
N ASN A 279 -6.17 25.30 -4.91
CA ASN A 279 -6.50 24.52 -3.73
C ASN A 279 -6.82 25.47 -2.55
N PRO A 280 -7.98 26.12 -2.54
CA PRO A 280 -8.33 27.16 -1.57
C PRO A 280 -8.41 26.67 -0.12
N ARG A 281 -8.50 25.36 0.10
CA ARG A 281 -8.62 24.72 1.41
C ARG A 281 -7.35 23.99 1.85
N ASP A 282 -6.19 24.35 1.34
CA ASP A 282 -4.92 23.80 1.85
C ASP A 282 -4.33 24.71 2.91
N ALA A 283 -4.49 24.33 4.20
CA ALA A 283 -3.98 25.06 5.34
C ALA A 283 -2.45 25.22 5.29
N ARG A 284 -1.71 24.26 4.71
CA ARG A 284 -0.24 24.31 4.62
C ARG A 284 0.25 25.42 3.70
N ILE A 285 -0.47 25.65 2.58
CA ILE A 285 -0.16 26.78 1.68
C ILE A 285 -0.44 28.11 2.39
N LEU A 286 -1.53 28.21 3.13
CA LEU A 286 -1.87 29.40 3.92
C LEU A 286 -0.82 29.68 5.00
N ILE A 287 -0.33 28.66 5.70
CA ILE A 287 0.76 28.78 6.69
C ILE A 287 2.07 29.24 6.02
N ALA A 288 2.41 28.68 4.86
CA ALA A 288 3.60 29.10 4.11
C ALA A 288 3.49 30.57 3.64
N LEU A 289 2.33 30.96 3.14
CA LEU A 289 2.04 32.36 2.75
C LEU A 289 2.13 33.30 3.96
N ALA A 290 1.61 32.90 5.11
CA ALA A 290 1.69 33.67 6.35
C ALA A 290 3.14 33.88 6.82
N ARG A 291 3.99 32.85 6.76
CA ARG A 291 5.44 32.96 7.03
C ARG A 291 6.11 34.00 6.11
N MET A 292 5.70 33.97 4.83
CA MET A 292 6.20 34.97 3.88
C MET A 292 5.81 36.40 4.23
N TYR A 293 4.53 36.64 4.58
CA TYR A 293 4.06 37.96 5.02
C TYR A 293 4.74 38.38 6.30
N GLU A 294 4.94 37.44 7.26
CA GLU A 294 5.67 37.73 8.51
C GLU A 294 7.12 38.20 8.24
N LYS A 295 7.86 37.50 7.35
CA LYS A 295 9.23 37.87 6.95
C LYS A 295 9.27 39.21 6.24
N LYS A 296 8.24 39.54 5.46
CA LYS A 296 8.11 40.82 4.78
C LYS A 296 7.73 41.98 5.73
N GLY A 297 7.20 41.65 6.92
CA GLY A 297 6.70 42.61 7.89
C GLY A 297 5.22 42.93 7.74
N ASP A 298 4.53 42.27 6.78
CA ASP A 298 3.09 42.44 6.54
C ASP A 298 2.29 41.60 7.55
N LEU A 299 2.41 41.94 8.84
CA LEU A 299 1.90 41.12 9.95
C LEU A 299 0.37 40.95 9.92
N SER A 300 -0.36 41.97 9.45
CA SER A 300 -1.83 41.85 9.29
C SER A 300 -2.26 40.85 8.25
N GLU A 301 -1.53 40.76 7.12
CA GLU A 301 -1.78 39.75 6.10
C GLU A 301 -1.41 38.37 6.62
N ALA A 302 -0.31 38.27 7.39
CA ALA A 302 0.08 37.00 8.01
C ALA A 302 -0.99 36.50 8.99
N ALA A 303 -1.53 37.35 9.86
CA ALA A 303 -2.61 37.01 10.78
C ALA A 303 -3.87 36.53 10.04
N ARG A 304 -4.24 37.24 8.94
CA ARG A 304 -5.40 36.90 8.13
C ARG A 304 -5.26 35.55 7.46
N ALA A 305 -4.09 35.24 6.91
CA ALA A 305 -3.80 33.95 6.29
C ALA A 305 -3.84 32.80 7.34
N LEU A 306 -3.30 33.01 8.54
CA LEU A 306 -3.35 32.05 9.64
C LEU A 306 -4.76 31.82 10.17
N GLY A 307 -5.57 32.89 10.30
CA GLY A 307 -6.98 32.76 10.67
C GLY A 307 -7.74 31.86 9.68
N ARG A 308 -7.49 32.04 8.38
CA ARG A 308 -8.07 31.15 7.35
C ARG A 308 -7.55 29.72 7.46
N ALA A 309 -6.26 29.52 7.77
CA ALA A 309 -5.70 28.18 7.96
C ALA A 309 -6.37 27.47 9.14
N LEU A 310 -6.59 28.18 10.26
CA LEU A 310 -7.28 27.66 11.44
C LEU A 310 -8.78 27.42 11.25
N GLN A 311 -9.43 28.13 10.31
CA GLN A 311 -10.79 27.78 9.90
C GLN A 311 -10.87 26.42 9.17
N ILE A 312 -9.80 26.02 8.49
CA ILE A 312 -9.70 24.76 7.75
C ILE A 312 -9.23 23.63 8.70
N GLU A 313 -8.18 23.89 9.47
CA GLU A 313 -7.56 22.97 10.42
C GLU A 313 -7.49 23.63 11.81
N PRO A 314 -8.60 23.57 12.61
CA PRO A 314 -8.66 24.26 13.91
C PRO A 314 -7.58 23.83 14.91
N ASP A 315 -7.11 22.58 14.80
CA ASP A 315 -6.11 22.01 15.72
C ASP A 315 -4.68 22.09 15.18
N SER A 316 -4.43 22.90 14.16
CA SER A 316 -3.11 23.08 13.56
C SER A 316 -2.15 23.81 14.51
N VAL A 317 -1.34 23.06 15.25
CA VAL A 317 -0.30 23.59 16.14
C VAL A 317 0.66 24.55 15.41
N PRO A 318 1.16 24.23 14.20
CA PRO A 318 2.04 25.16 13.47
C PRO A 318 1.39 26.50 13.15
N ALA A 319 0.11 26.50 12.77
CA ALA A 319 -0.62 27.73 12.48
C ALA A 319 -0.79 28.59 13.72
N ARG A 320 -1.19 27.99 14.85
CA ARG A 320 -1.37 28.73 16.11
C ARG A 320 -0.06 29.29 16.65
N LEU A 321 1.02 28.50 16.67
CA LEU A 321 2.33 28.99 17.12
C LEU A 321 2.81 30.18 16.29
N LEU A 322 2.62 30.14 14.99
CA LEU A 322 2.96 31.25 14.12
C LEU A 322 2.04 32.46 14.39
N LEU A 323 0.75 32.25 14.66
CA LEU A 323 -0.19 33.32 14.98
C LEU A 323 0.13 33.98 16.31
N VAL A 324 0.53 33.24 17.35
CA VAL A 324 1.05 33.76 18.60
C VAL A 324 2.22 34.70 18.33
N ASN A 325 3.20 34.29 17.50
CA ASN A 325 4.34 35.13 17.18
C ASN A 325 3.95 36.41 16.42
N VAL A 326 3.00 36.29 15.47
CA VAL A 326 2.49 37.45 14.72
C VAL A 326 1.77 38.44 15.64
N HIS A 327 0.87 37.97 16.54
CA HIS A 327 0.20 38.82 17.53
C HIS A 327 1.19 39.49 18.48
N ARG A 328 2.20 38.75 18.97
CA ARG A 328 3.26 39.32 19.77
C ARG A 328 4.00 40.47 19.05
N ARG A 329 4.32 40.31 17.78
CA ARG A 329 4.99 41.35 16.96
C ARG A 329 4.09 42.53 16.63
N LEU A 330 2.77 42.32 16.57
CA LEU A 330 1.78 43.40 16.45
C LEU A 330 1.56 44.18 17.74
N GLY A 331 2.07 43.67 18.87
CA GLY A 331 1.85 44.26 20.21
C GLY A 331 0.49 43.83 20.81
N ASP A 332 -0.24 42.92 20.16
CA ASP A 332 -1.52 42.39 20.64
C ASP A 332 -1.27 41.18 21.56
N LEU A 333 -0.86 41.49 22.80
CA LEU A 333 -0.55 40.46 23.78
C LEU A 333 -1.79 39.66 24.22
N SER A 334 -2.98 40.26 24.17
CA SER A 334 -4.23 39.59 24.55
C SER A 334 -4.51 38.43 23.62
N SER A 335 -4.54 38.72 22.32
CA SER A 335 -4.78 37.66 21.31
C SER A 335 -3.67 36.61 21.30
N ALA A 336 -2.42 37.00 21.57
CA ALA A 336 -1.34 36.03 21.69
C ALA A 336 -1.54 35.06 22.87
N LEU A 337 -2.02 35.55 24.02
CA LEU A 337 -2.33 34.73 25.20
C LEU A 337 -3.52 33.82 24.93
N ASP A 338 -4.58 34.29 24.29
CA ASP A 338 -5.77 33.48 23.93
C ASP A 338 -5.40 32.29 23.04
N GLU A 339 -4.52 32.51 22.06
CA GLU A 339 -4.02 31.41 21.18
C GLU A 339 -3.12 30.43 21.94
N MET A 340 -2.28 30.92 22.88
CA MET A 340 -1.48 30.05 23.76
C MET A 340 -2.34 29.22 24.71
N GLU A 341 -3.37 29.79 25.31
CA GLU A 341 -4.32 29.03 26.14
C GLU A 341 -5.02 27.93 25.34
N THR A 342 -5.39 28.23 24.10
CA THR A 342 -6.04 27.26 23.23
C THR A 342 -5.08 26.11 22.90
N LEU A 343 -3.80 26.37 22.64
CA LEU A 343 -2.77 25.33 22.48
C LEU A 343 -2.64 24.46 23.72
N LEU A 344 -2.59 25.07 24.90
CA LEU A 344 -2.44 24.33 26.17
C LEU A 344 -3.65 23.46 26.49
N ARG A 345 -4.86 23.89 26.13
CA ARG A 345 -6.08 23.09 26.29
C ARG A 345 -6.10 21.86 25.37
N GLY A 346 -5.48 21.95 24.20
CA GLY A 346 -5.38 20.87 23.22
C GLY A 346 -4.27 19.86 23.52
N VAL A 347 -3.37 20.15 24.46
CA VAL A 347 -2.33 19.18 24.88
C VAL A 347 -3.00 18.17 25.81
N PRO A 348 -3.16 16.90 25.41
CA PRO A 348 -3.66 15.89 26.32
C PRO A 348 -2.69 15.81 27.50
N ARG A 349 -3.21 16.02 28.72
CA ARG A 349 -2.49 15.71 29.95
C ARG A 349 -2.42 14.19 30.09
N THR A 350 -1.62 13.54 29.30
CA THR A 350 -1.38 12.10 29.39
C THR A 350 -0.30 11.88 30.45
N GLU A 351 -0.75 11.61 31.70
CA GLU A 351 0.12 10.94 32.67
C GLU A 351 0.37 9.53 32.09
N ARG A 352 1.59 9.28 31.65
CA ARG A 352 1.99 7.91 31.27
C ARG A 352 2.40 7.15 32.50
N PHE A 353 1.70 6.05 32.74
CA PHE A 353 2.03 5.11 33.81
C PHE A 353 2.96 4.02 33.24
N THR A 354 4.11 3.83 33.89
CA THR A 354 5.10 2.83 33.47
C THR A 354 5.20 1.73 34.52
N CYS A 355 5.10 0.48 34.11
CA CYS A 355 5.31 -0.65 35.01
C CYS A 355 6.78 -0.80 35.39
N ALA A 356 7.09 -0.68 36.68
CA ALA A 356 8.45 -0.83 37.18
C ALA A 356 9.07 -2.24 36.99
N SER A 357 8.22 -3.26 36.74
CA SER A 357 8.67 -4.65 36.59
C SER A 357 8.99 -5.06 35.15
N CYS A 358 8.22 -4.57 34.15
CA CYS A 358 8.39 -4.97 32.75
C CYS A 358 8.52 -3.82 31.76
N GLY A 359 8.41 -2.55 32.20
CA GLY A 359 8.50 -1.38 31.33
C GLY A 359 7.28 -1.09 30.47
N ALA A 360 6.18 -1.85 30.59
CA ALA A 360 4.94 -1.59 29.84
C ALA A 360 4.40 -0.23 30.21
N THR A 361 3.89 0.54 29.22
CA THR A 361 3.36 1.90 29.39
C THR A 361 1.89 1.95 29.02
N SER A 362 1.11 2.81 29.70
CA SER A 362 -0.29 3.11 29.40
C SER A 362 -0.64 4.55 29.77
N ASP A 363 -1.63 5.08 29.08
CA ASP A 363 -2.25 6.36 29.38
C ASP A 363 -3.38 6.22 30.46
N GLU A 364 -3.76 4.98 30.80
CA GLU A 364 -4.71 4.68 31.88
C GLU A 364 -4.01 4.11 33.10
N TYR A 365 -4.47 4.49 34.29
CA TYR A 365 -3.94 3.98 35.55
C TYR A 365 -4.34 2.52 35.75
N TRP A 366 -3.38 1.65 36.02
CA TRP A 366 -3.61 0.26 36.40
C TRP A 366 -3.28 0.03 37.87
N THR A 367 -4.08 -0.72 38.54
CA THR A 367 -3.72 -1.30 39.85
C THR A 367 -2.81 -2.52 39.68
N ARG A 368 -2.90 -3.21 38.51
CA ARG A 368 -2.13 -4.38 38.16
C ARG A 368 -1.75 -4.33 36.68
N CYS A 369 -0.48 -4.54 36.36
CA CYS A 369 -0.01 -4.50 34.98
C CYS A 369 -0.67 -5.60 34.13
N PRO A 370 -1.25 -5.29 32.96
CA PRO A 370 -1.85 -6.28 32.07
C PRO A 370 -0.85 -7.25 31.47
N GLU A 371 0.42 -6.83 31.30
CA GLU A 371 1.46 -7.63 30.66
C GLU A 371 2.10 -8.62 31.63
N CYS A 372 2.60 -8.14 32.78
CA CYS A 372 3.35 -8.99 33.73
C CYS A 372 2.60 -9.30 35.03
N HIS A 373 1.39 -8.80 35.18
CA HIS A 373 0.52 -8.97 36.36
C HIS A 373 1.09 -8.46 37.70
N ALA A 374 2.20 -7.73 37.68
CA ALA A 374 2.75 -7.10 38.88
C ALA A 374 1.85 -5.98 39.37
N PHE A 375 1.75 -5.81 40.71
CA PHE A 375 1.11 -4.64 41.28
C PHE A 375 1.99 -3.41 41.05
N LEU A 376 1.40 -2.31 40.58
CA LEU A 376 2.13 -1.06 40.34
C LEU A 376 2.60 -0.46 41.67
N ARG A 377 3.93 -0.40 41.85
CA ARG A 377 4.56 0.59 42.71
C ARG A 377 4.72 1.84 41.88
N GLN A 378 4.04 2.91 42.28
CA GLN A 378 3.98 4.16 41.52
C GLN A 378 5.37 4.77 41.31
N SER A 379 5.71 5.01 40.04
CA SER A 379 6.50 6.16 39.62
C SER A 379 5.70 6.86 38.52
N ALA A 380 5.03 7.95 38.86
CA ALA A 380 4.49 8.86 37.87
C ALA A 380 5.68 9.68 37.35
N GLU A 381 6.19 9.34 36.18
CA GLU A 381 7.05 10.26 35.43
C GLU A 381 6.15 11.18 34.62
N SER A 382 6.00 12.41 35.11
CA SER A 382 5.52 13.51 34.30
C SER A 382 6.54 13.71 33.17
N ALA A 383 6.12 13.45 31.91
CA ALA A 383 6.94 13.78 30.73
C ALA A 383 7.28 15.29 30.78
N PRO A 384 8.54 15.67 30.53
CA PRO A 384 8.92 17.09 30.50
C PRO A 384 8.19 17.77 29.34
N VAL A 385 7.68 18.96 29.63
CA VAL A 385 7.03 19.92 28.73
C VAL A 385 7.95 20.30 27.58
#